data_f2f9ff91d30c9c53fdd3b28fa30f61a4
#
_entry.id   f2f9ff91d30c9c53fdd3b28fa30f61a4
#
_cell.length_a   1.000
_cell.length_b   1.000
_cell.length_c   1.000
_cell.angle_alpha   90.00
_cell.angle_beta   90.00
_cell.angle_gamma   90.00
#
_symmetry.space_group_name_H-M   'P 1'
#
loop_
_entity.id
_entity.type
_entity.pdbx_description
1 polymer ?
#
loop_
_entity_poly.entity_id
_entity_poly.type
_entity_poly.pdbx_seq_one_letter_code
_entity_poly.pdbx_strand_id
1 'polypeptide(L)'
;MLTSLETEMARWQTGLHHPVSVYAKQVVRGRLHDQCCPYEIQACQRHLDDLKRQGTEAFPYVFDATRADRIIRWFGQCVQVRGVEQREAIQLQPWQVFDLGCTYGWVRRDTGARRFKRTYNKRA
;
A
#
# COMPACT_ATOMS: atom_id res chain seq x y z
N MET A 1 -7.38 -27.45 -10.60
CA MET A 1 -8.25 -26.32 -10.21
C MET A 1 -7.94 -25.94 -8.78
N LEU A 2 -7.66 -24.68 -8.53
CA LEU A 2 -7.36 -24.20 -7.18
C LEU A 2 -8.64 -24.13 -6.35
N THR A 3 -8.55 -24.49 -5.06
CA THR A 3 -9.65 -24.28 -4.13
C THR A 3 -9.85 -22.79 -3.85
N SER A 4 -10.99 -22.39 -3.28
CA SER A 4 -11.23 -21.01 -2.88
C SER A 4 -10.16 -20.51 -1.91
N LEU A 5 -9.74 -21.36 -0.96
CA LEU A 5 -8.71 -21.02 0.00
C LEU A 5 -7.35 -20.78 -0.68
N GLU A 6 -6.97 -21.66 -1.61
CA GLU A 6 -5.73 -21.52 -2.36
C GLU A 6 -5.72 -20.26 -3.21
N THR A 7 -6.84 -19.93 -3.84
CA THR A 7 -7.00 -18.69 -4.62
C THR A 7 -6.85 -17.46 -3.72
N GLU A 8 -7.47 -17.47 -2.53
CA GLU A 8 -7.33 -16.38 -1.57
C GLU A 8 -5.88 -16.24 -1.09
N MET A 9 -5.23 -17.35 -0.75
CA MET A 9 -3.84 -17.32 -0.31
C MET A 9 -2.91 -16.79 -1.39
N ALA A 10 -3.10 -17.21 -2.64
CA ALA A 10 -2.33 -16.71 -3.77
C ALA A 10 -2.52 -15.19 -3.95
N ARG A 11 -3.76 -14.71 -3.79
CA ARG A 11 -4.08 -13.29 -3.84
C ARG A 11 -3.36 -12.50 -2.75
N TRP A 12 -3.30 -13.02 -1.53
CA TRP A 12 -2.59 -12.37 -0.43
C TRP A 12 -1.08 -12.38 -0.64
N GLN A 13 -0.55 -13.47 -1.20
CA GLN A 13 0.88 -13.56 -1.49
C GLN A 13 1.35 -12.51 -2.50
N THR A 14 0.50 -12.10 -3.46
CA THR A 14 0.85 -11.07 -4.43
C THR A 14 1.15 -9.72 -3.77
N GLY A 15 0.63 -9.48 -2.55
CA GLY A 15 0.93 -8.28 -1.78
C GLY A 15 2.42 -8.14 -1.46
N LEU A 16 3.17 -9.24 -1.34
CA LEU A 16 4.60 -9.22 -1.06
C LEU A 16 5.43 -8.60 -2.20
N HIS A 17 4.94 -8.67 -3.42
CA HIS A 17 5.63 -8.17 -4.61
C HIS A 17 5.02 -6.87 -5.14
N HIS A 18 3.97 -6.36 -4.49
CA HIS A 18 3.35 -5.10 -4.86
C HIS A 18 4.33 -3.94 -4.62
N PRO A 19 4.29 -2.87 -5.46
CA PRO A 19 5.17 -1.70 -5.27
C PRO A 19 5.14 -1.11 -3.86
N VAL A 20 3.98 -1.13 -3.19
CA VAL A 20 3.83 -0.73 -1.78
C VAL A 20 4.77 -1.53 -0.89
N SER A 21 4.80 -2.85 -1.06
CA SER A 21 5.62 -3.75 -0.24
C SER A 21 7.10 -3.66 -0.62
N VAL A 22 7.40 -3.48 -1.90
CA VAL A 22 8.78 -3.27 -2.36
C VAL A 22 9.37 -2.01 -1.71
N TYR A 23 8.62 -0.92 -1.71
CA TYR A 23 9.03 0.32 -1.04
C TYR A 23 9.25 0.08 0.46
N ALA A 24 8.32 -0.60 1.12
CA ALA A 24 8.43 -0.90 2.55
C ALA A 24 9.71 -1.68 2.87
N LYS A 25 10.06 -2.66 2.05
CA LYS A 25 11.31 -3.43 2.23
C LYS A 25 12.55 -2.55 2.08
N GLN A 26 12.55 -1.64 1.12
CA GLN A 26 13.67 -0.72 0.91
C GLN A 26 13.83 0.25 2.07
N VAL A 27 12.74 0.70 2.68
CA VAL A 27 12.78 1.59 3.85
C VAL A 27 13.27 0.84 5.08
N VAL A 28 12.81 -0.38 5.30
CA VAL A 28 13.12 -1.13 6.53
C VAL A 28 14.53 -1.74 6.48
N ARG A 29 14.92 -2.32 5.35
CA ARG A 29 16.15 -3.13 5.24
C ARG A 29 17.07 -2.73 4.10
N GLY A 30 16.65 -1.84 3.23
CA GLY A 30 17.38 -1.49 2.02
C GLY A 30 18.02 -0.13 2.09
N ARG A 31 18.32 0.39 0.91
CA ARG A 31 19.05 1.63 0.71
C ARG A 31 18.34 2.89 1.16
N LEU A 32 17.03 2.84 1.38
CA LEU A 32 16.26 4.00 1.82
C LEU A 32 16.20 4.15 3.34
N HIS A 33 16.71 3.17 4.09
CA HIS A 33 16.62 3.14 5.55
C HIS A 33 17.19 4.41 6.19
N ASP A 34 18.35 4.83 5.76
CA ASP A 34 19.05 5.96 6.36
C ASP A 34 18.45 7.33 5.98
N GLN A 35 17.57 7.33 4.96
CA GLN A 35 16.95 8.55 4.46
C GLN A 35 15.56 8.80 5.05
N CYS A 36 15.04 7.86 5.83
CA CYS A 36 13.68 7.91 6.34
C CYS A 36 13.66 8.18 7.84
N CYS A 37 12.63 8.90 8.30
CA CYS A 37 12.44 9.13 9.72
C CYS A 37 11.97 7.85 10.42
N PRO A 38 12.13 7.77 11.77
CA PRO A 38 11.72 6.55 12.50
C PRO A 38 10.24 6.19 12.31
N TYR A 39 9.35 7.17 12.21
CA TYR A 39 7.92 6.90 12.04
C TYR A 39 7.61 6.26 10.70
N GLU A 40 8.31 6.65 9.64
CA GLU A 40 8.15 6.03 8.33
C GLU A 40 8.66 4.59 8.33
N ILE A 41 9.79 4.35 8.98
CA ILE A 41 10.34 3.00 9.15
C ILE A 41 9.34 2.13 9.91
N GLN A 42 8.75 2.65 10.98
CA GLN A 42 7.74 1.93 11.76
C GLN A 42 6.49 1.61 10.94
N ALA A 43 6.01 2.55 10.14
CA ALA A 43 4.85 2.34 9.28
C ALA A 43 5.12 1.25 8.23
N CYS A 44 6.29 1.27 7.64
CA CYS A 44 6.71 0.26 6.65
C CYS A 44 6.88 -1.11 7.32
N GLN A 45 7.48 -1.16 8.50
CA GLN A 45 7.62 -2.42 9.25
C GLN A 45 6.25 -2.98 9.63
N ARG A 46 5.31 -2.12 10.04
CA ARG A 46 3.94 -2.55 10.34
C ARG A 46 3.29 -3.20 9.12
N HIS A 47 3.44 -2.60 7.95
CA HIS A 47 2.87 -3.17 6.72
C HIS A 47 3.45 -4.56 6.44
N LEU A 48 4.77 -4.72 6.55
CA LEU A 48 5.42 -6.01 6.31
C LEU A 48 4.99 -7.07 7.33
N ASP A 49 4.87 -6.69 8.61
CA ASP A 49 4.41 -7.59 9.67
C ASP A 49 2.95 -7.99 9.45
N ASP A 50 2.11 -7.04 9.06
CA ASP A 50 0.70 -7.29 8.80
C ASP A 50 0.50 -8.22 7.59
N LEU A 51 1.37 -8.16 6.59
CA LEU A 51 1.34 -9.09 5.46
C LEU A 51 1.55 -10.54 5.92
N LYS A 52 2.36 -10.77 6.94
CA LYS A 52 2.62 -12.12 7.46
C LYS A 52 1.43 -12.71 8.20
N ARG A 53 0.62 -11.86 8.85
CA ARG A 53 -0.52 -12.30 9.67
C ARG A 53 -1.88 -12.04 9.04
N GLN A 54 -1.91 -11.56 7.79
CA GLN A 54 -3.17 -11.20 7.14
C GLN A 54 -4.10 -12.40 7.02
N GLY A 55 -5.40 -12.15 7.14
CA GLY A 55 -6.44 -13.15 6.93
C GLY A 55 -6.62 -14.15 8.06
N THR A 56 -5.95 -14.00 9.21
CA THR A 56 -6.15 -14.84 10.39
C THR A 56 -7.34 -14.36 11.22
N GLU A 57 -7.83 -15.22 12.14
CA GLU A 57 -8.89 -14.82 13.06
C GLU A 57 -8.48 -13.67 13.97
N ALA A 58 -7.23 -13.70 14.44
CA ALA A 58 -6.70 -12.63 15.29
C ALA A 58 -6.49 -11.33 14.54
N PHE A 59 -6.33 -11.40 13.21
CA PHE A 59 -6.11 -10.24 12.36
C PHE A 59 -6.93 -10.38 11.08
N PRO A 60 -8.25 -10.01 11.12
CA PRO A 60 -9.18 -10.24 10.02
C PRO A 60 -9.05 -9.20 8.89
N TYR A 61 -7.86 -8.72 8.63
CA TYR A 61 -7.57 -7.75 7.58
C TYR A 61 -6.65 -8.38 6.54
N VAL A 62 -6.84 -7.97 5.29
CA VAL A 62 -6.02 -8.44 4.16
C VAL A 62 -5.60 -7.24 3.32
N PHE A 63 -4.47 -7.37 2.64
CA PHE A 63 -4.02 -6.38 1.67
C PHE A 63 -4.58 -6.75 0.30
N ASP A 64 -5.51 -5.93 -0.18
CA ASP A 64 -6.14 -6.10 -1.49
C ASP A 64 -5.39 -5.27 -2.53
N ALA A 65 -4.49 -5.94 -3.26
CA ALA A 65 -3.66 -5.29 -4.28
C ALA A 65 -4.51 -4.61 -5.37
N THR A 66 -5.66 -5.17 -5.70
CA THR A 66 -6.56 -4.60 -6.70
C THR A 66 -7.08 -3.23 -6.28
N ARG A 67 -7.44 -3.08 -5.00
CA ARG A 67 -7.90 -1.78 -4.47
C ARG A 67 -6.76 -0.78 -4.38
N ALA A 68 -5.58 -1.22 -3.97
CA ALA A 68 -4.39 -0.37 -3.96
C ALA A 68 -4.06 0.12 -5.38
N ASP A 69 -4.10 -0.77 -6.36
CA ASP A 69 -3.84 -0.42 -7.76
C ASP A 69 -4.88 0.54 -8.33
N ARG A 70 -6.12 0.41 -7.89
CA ARG A 70 -7.21 1.28 -8.36
C ARG A 70 -6.94 2.74 -8.01
N ILE A 71 -6.58 3.03 -6.76
CA ILE A 71 -6.31 4.40 -6.34
C ILE A 71 -5.03 4.93 -7.00
N ILE A 72 -4.01 4.10 -7.14
CA ILE A 72 -2.77 4.51 -7.78
C ILE A 72 -3.02 4.86 -9.26
N ARG A 73 -3.78 4.03 -9.97
CA ARG A 73 -4.13 4.29 -11.38
C ARG A 73 -5.01 5.52 -11.53
N TRP A 74 -5.91 5.76 -10.57
CA TRP A 74 -6.75 6.96 -10.62
C TRP A 74 -5.91 8.22 -10.62
N PHE A 75 -4.89 8.30 -9.76
CA PHE A 75 -3.98 9.44 -9.76
C PHE A 75 -3.20 9.57 -11.06
N GLY A 76 -2.88 8.47 -11.72
CA GLY A 76 -2.24 8.48 -13.03
C GLY A 76 -3.10 9.10 -14.14
N GLN A 77 -4.42 9.18 -13.92
CA GLN A 77 -5.35 9.82 -14.85
C GLN A 77 -5.59 11.29 -14.53
N CYS A 78 -5.16 11.77 -13.36
CA CYS A 78 -5.27 13.17 -12.98
C CYS A 78 -4.15 13.98 -13.64
N VAL A 79 -4.45 15.23 -13.98
CA VAL A 79 -3.47 16.11 -14.60
C VAL A 79 -3.12 17.26 -13.65
N GLN A 80 -1.87 17.70 -13.69
CA GLN A 80 -1.43 18.88 -12.97
C GLN A 80 -2.00 20.14 -13.63
N VAL A 81 -2.57 21.03 -12.83
CA VAL A 81 -3.26 22.22 -13.32
C VAL A 81 -2.48 23.51 -13.03
N ARG A 82 -1.47 23.46 -12.15
CA ARG A 82 -0.70 24.64 -11.75
C ARG A 82 0.77 24.48 -12.10
N GLY A 83 1.35 25.55 -12.64
CA GLY A 83 2.78 25.63 -12.85
C GLY A 83 3.31 24.88 -14.06
N VAL A 84 2.46 24.35 -14.91
CA VAL A 84 2.85 23.60 -16.09
C VAL A 84 2.08 24.13 -17.29
N GLU A 85 2.78 24.55 -18.34
CA GLU A 85 2.15 25.01 -19.58
C GLU A 85 1.45 23.84 -20.31
N GLN A 86 2.03 22.65 -20.24
CA GLN A 86 1.43 21.43 -20.77
C GLN A 86 0.85 20.61 -19.63
N ARG A 87 -0.36 20.10 -19.83
CA ARG A 87 -1.03 19.23 -18.84
C ARG A 87 -0.35 17.88 -18.85
N GLU A 88 0.30 17.57 -17.75
CA GLU A 88 0.95 16.26 -17.54
C GLU A 88 0.22 15.47 -16.47
N ALA A 89 0.18 14.15 -16.65
CA ALA A 89 -0.37 13.26 -15.64
C ALA A 89 0.45 13.35 -14.34
N ILE A 90 -0.23 13.27 -13.20
CA ILE A 90 0.43 13.23 -11.90
C ILE A 90 1.19 11.92 -11.77
N GLN A 91 2.49 12.01 -11.49
CA GLN A 91 3.33 10.85 -11.20
C GLN A 91 3.57 10.77 -9.70
N LEU A 92 3.08 9.68 -9.10
CA LEU A 92 3.24 9.46 -7.67
C LEU A 92 4.67 9.05 -7.35
N GLN A 93 5.22 9.68 -6.31
CA GLN A 93 6.49 9.25 -5.74
C GLN A 93 6.31 7.92 -4.99
N PRO A 94 7.38 7.11 -4.83
CA PRO A 94 7.25 5.82 -4.15
C PRO A 94 6.62 5.90 -2.75
N TRP A 95 6.93 6.92 -1.96
CA TRP A 95 6.33 7.09 -0.64
C TRP A 95 4.84 7.42 -0.70
N GLN A 96 4.40 8.12 -1.76
CA GLN A 96 2.98 8.40 -1.99
C GLN A 96 2.23 7.13 -2.39
N VAL A 97 2.84 6.30 -3.24
CA VAL A 97 2.29 5.00 -3.61
C VAL A 97 2.10 4.14 -2.36
N PHE A 98 3.08 4.13 -1.45
CA PHE A 98 2.98 3.40 -0.18
C PHE A 98 1.83 3.93 0.68
N ASP A 99 1.75 5.24 0.89
CA ASP A 99 0.71 5.84 1.73
C ASP A 99 -0.69 5.56 1.20
N LEU A 100 -0.91 5.79 -0.09
CA LEU A 100 -2.21 5.57 -0.73
C LEU A 100 -2.55 4.09 -0.83
N GLY A 101 -1.58 3.27 -1.19
CA GLY A 101 -1.79 1.84 -1.33
C GLY A 101 -2.14 1.18 -0.01
N CYS A 102 -1.50 1.56 1.08
CA CYS A 102 -1.83 1.04 2.41
C CYS A 102 -3.21 1.52 2.87
N THR A 103 -3.53 2.80 2.66
CA THR A 103 -4.81 3.37 3.11
C THR A 103 -5.99 2.68 2.43
N TYR A 104 -5.89 2.43 1.14
CA TYR A 104 -7.00 1.88 0.36
C TYR A 104 -6.91 0.37 0.16
N GLY A 105 -5.74 -0.22 0.30
CA GLY A 105 -5.52 -1.65 0.09
C GLY A 105 -5.85 -2.52 1.28
N TRP A 106 -5.63 -2.04 2.49
CA TRP A 106 -5.94 -2.81 3.70
C TRP A 106 -7.43 -2.77 4.00
N VAL A 107 -8.08 -3.92 3.93
CA VAL A 107 -9.54 -4.05 4.12
C VAL A 107 -9.85 -5.24 5.02
N ARG A 108 -11.06 -5.22 5.63
CA ARG A 108 -11.54 -6.38 6.36
C ARG A 108 -11.83 -7.52 5.39
N ARG A 109 -11.42 -8.71 5.75
CA ARG A 109 -11.62 -9.92 4.95
C ARG A 109 -13.10 -10.22 4.73
N ASP A 110 -13.93 -10.01 5.75
CA ASP A 110 -15.35 -10.37 5.75
C ASP A 110 -16.24 -9.33 5.05
N THR A 111 -16.01 -8.05 5.30
CA THR A 111 -16.89 -6.97 4.82
C THR A 111 -16.31 -6.17 3.66
N GLY A 112 -14.99 -6.20 3.47
CA GLY A 112 -14.30 -5.36 2.50
C GLY A 112 -14.19 -3.91 2.92
N ALA A 113 -14.58 -3.55 4.14
CA ALA A 113 -14.44 -2.19 4.65
C ALA A 113 -12.97 -1.83 4.88
N ARG A 114 -12.61 -0.59 4.63
CA ARG A 114 -11.23 -0.14 4.82
C ARG A 114 -10.81 -0.25 6.29
N ARG A 115 -9.59 -0.73 6.50
CA ARG A 115 -8.98 -0.75 7.82
C ARG A 115 -8.67 0.64 8.33
N PHE A 116 -8.03 1.46 7.48
CA PHE A 116 -7.64 2.82 7.83
C PHE A 116 -8.70 3.79 7.33
N LYS A 117 -9.49 4.32 8.23
CA LYS A 117 -10.55 5.28 7.90
C LYS A 117 -10.06 6.71 7.94
N ARG A 118 -8.94 6.96 8.61
CA ARG A 118 -8.30 8.26 8.71
C ARG A 118 -6.79 8.09 8.62
N THR A 119 -6.14 9.02 7.95
CA THR A 119 -4.68 9.07 7.88
C THR A 119 -4.21 10.48 8.25
N TYR A 120 -3.04 10.53 8.86
CA TYR A 120 -2.38 11.80 9.18
C TYR A 120 -0.97 11.74 8.62
N ASN A 121 -0.68 12.63 7.68
CA ASN A 121 0.65 12.71 7.06
C ASN A 121 1.26 14.07 7.40
N LYS A 122 2.36 14.04 8.17
CA LYS A 122 3.13 15.23 8.48
C LYS A 122 4.44 15.16 7.70
N ARG A 123 4.62 16.05 6.76
CA ARG A 123 5.84 16.17 5.98
C ARG A 123 6.44 17.57 6.22
N ALA A 124 7.75 17.61 6.41
CA ALA A 124 8.46 18.87 6.57
C ALA A 124 8.64 19.56 5.21
#